data_25a2961de8dabee3e5967d598e463328
#
_entry.id   25a2961de8dabee3e5967d598e463328
#
_cell.length_a   1.000
_cell.length_b   1.000
_cell.length_c   1.000
_cell.angle_alpha   90.00
_cell.angle_beta   90.00
_cell.angle_gamma   90.00
#
_symmetry.space_group_name_H-M   'P 1'
#
loop_
_entity.id
_entity.type
_entity.pdbx_description
1 polymer ?
#
loop_
_entity_poly.entity_id
_entity_poly.type
_entity_poly.pdbx_seq_one_letter_code
_entity_poly.pdbx_strand_id
1 'polypeptide(L)'
;MKVVLFCGGLGMRMREYSETVPKPMVPIGYRPIIWHVMKYYAHYGHKDFILCLGYKADVIKKYFRNYDECVSNDFVLSGGGRTLELLSSDIHDWRITFVDTGLTSNIGQRLKAVEPHLQDEEVFLANYTDGLSDVDLHALVKKFLQSKKLACFVSVKPKASFHMITADGDGIVKSIDHITKSGARINGGFFVLRREIFKYMEAGDELVEEPFRRLIAAGQLLSHAHDGFWACMDTLKEMQELEDLYSRGNAPWMVWNGHSTEKSSTAPTVNRRESPRRS
;
A
#
# COMPACT_ATOMS: atom_id res chain seq x y z
N MET A 1 -8.85 13.93 -2.93
CA MET A 1 -9.60 12.66 -3.13
C MET A 1 -9.59 11.89 -1.81
N LYS A 2 -10.73 11.30 -1.46
CA LYS A 2 -10.82 10.37 -0.32
C LYS A 2 -10.14 9.05 -0.66
N VAL A 3 -9.65 8.36 0.36
CA VAL A 3 -8.96 7.07 0.24
C VAL A 3 -9.75 6.01 1.01
N VAL A 4 -10.28 5.02 0.30
CA VAL A 4 -10.96 3.87 0.89
C VAL A 4 -9.94 2.77 1.18
N LEU A 5 -9.86 2.30 2.41
CA LEU A 5 -8.93 1.26 2.83
C LEU A 5 -9.68 0.02 3.31
N PHE A 6 -9.41 -1.12 2.70
CA PHE A 6 -10.03 -2.39 3.03
C PHE A 6 -9.32 -3.06 4.21
N CYS A 7 -9.86 -2.86 5.42
CA CYS A 7 -9.27 -3.33 6.67
C CYS A 7 -9.88 -4.65 7.18
N GLY A 8 -10.90 -5.16 6.50
CA GLY A 8 -11.59 -6.38 6.88
C GLY A 8 -11.01 -7.61 6.19
N GLY A 9 -10.88 -8.69 6.93
CA GLY A 9 -10.39 -9.98 6.45
C GLY A 9 -9.92 -10.81 7.65
N LEU A 10 -10.17 -12.13 7.62
CA LEU A 10 -9.83 -13.01 8.76
C LEU A 10 -8.33 -13.28 8.90
N GLY A 11 -7.51 -12.87 7.92
CA GLY A 11 -6.04 -13.02 7.97
C GLY A 11 -5.57 -14.48 8.11
N MET A 12 -6.33 -15.44 7.60
CA MET A 12 -6.18 -16.89 7.89
C MET A 12 -4.79 -17.48 7.57
N ARG A 13 -4.03 -16.82 6.69
CA ARG A 13 -2.66 -17.26 6.32
C ARG A 13 -1.59 -16.91 7.37
N MET A 14 -1.92 -16.03 8.33
CA MET A 14 -1.06 -15.62 9.45
C MET A 14 -1.70 -15.98 10.80
N ARG A 15 -2.24 -17.19 10.93
CA ARG A 15 -3.09 -17.59 12.07
C ARG A 15 -2.49 -17.27 13.44
N GLU A 16 -1.21 -17.55 13.66
CA GLU A 16 -0.55 -17.29 14.94
C GLU A 16 -0.53 -15.82 15.36
N TYR A 17 -0.50 -14.89 14.38
CA TYR A 17 -0.55 -13.45 14.63
C TYR A 17 -1.99 -12.90 14.60
N SER A 18 -2.81 -13.41 13.68
CA SER A 18 -4.17 -12.89 13.46
C SER A 18 -5.17 -13.27 14.57
N GLU A 19 -4.84 -14.26 15.43
CA GLU A 19 -5.64 -14.54 16.62
C GLU A 19 -5.62 -13.41 17.65
N THR A 20 -4.56 -12.62 17.70
CA THR A 20 -4.42 -11.50 18.64
C THR A 20 -4.59 -10.14 18.00
N VAL A 21 -4.08 -9.93 16.78
CA VAL A 21 -4.01 -8.64 16.08
C VAL A 21 -4.56 -8.79 14.66
N PRO A 22 -5.50 -7.93 14.18
CA PRO A 22 -5.94 -7.97 12.79
C PRO A 22 -4.80 -7.57 11.86
N LYS A 23 -4.73 -8.14 10.66
CA LYS A 23 -3.65 -7.96 9.69
C LYS A 23 -3.23 -6.50 9.47
N PRO A 24 -4.15 -5.51 9.34
CA PRO A 24 -3.79 -4.10 9.21
C PRO A 24 -3.00 -3.53 10.40
N MET A 25 -3.08 -4.19 11.56
CA MET A 25 -2.43 -3.75 12.81
C MET A 25 -1.12 -4.48 13.10
N VAL A 26 -0.65 -5.35 12.21
CA VAL A 26 0.67 -5.99 12.34
C VAL A 26 1.75 -4.91 12.21
N PRO A 27 2.68 -4.79 13.18
CA PRO A 27 3.70 -3.75 13.16
C PRO A 27 4.76 -4.02 12.10
N ILE A 28 5.27 -2.93 11.53
CA ILE A 28 6.52 -2.84 10.79
C ILE A 28 7.29 -1.67 11.41
N GLY A 29 8.37 -1.97 12.10
CA GLY A 29 9.02 -1.03 12.99
C GLY A 29 8.08 -0.58 14.12
N TYR A 30 7.96 0.72 14.33
CA TYR A 30 7.16 1.28 15.43
C TYR A 30 5.66 1.41 15.12
N ARG A 31 5.25 1.24 13.86
CA ARG A 31 3.88 1.52 13.42
C ARG A 31 3.25 0.32 12.70
N PRO A 32 1.92 0.13 12.81
CA PRO A 32 1.25 -0.93 12.08
C PRO A 32 1.24 -0.67 10.57
N ILE A 33 1.15 -1.73 9.77
CA ILE A 33 1.20 -1.62 8.30
C ILE A 33 0.16 -0.66 7.72
N ILE A 34 -1.04 -0.58 8.31
CA ILE A 34 -2.07 0.39 7.89
C ILE A 34 -1.57 1.84 7.99
N TRP A 35 -0.79 2.16 9.02
CA TRP A 35 -0.20 3.49 9.17
C TRP A 35 0.74 3.82 8.01
N HIS A 36 1.59 2.86 7.61
CA HIS A 36 2.49 3.05 6.47
C HIS A 36 1.71 3.29 5.17
N VAL A 37 0.63 2.53 4.94
CA VAL A 37 -0.25 2.75 3.79
C VAL A 37 -0.89 4.14 3.83
N MET A 38 -1.42 4.56 4.98
CA MET A 38 -2.04 5.88 5.13
C MET A 38 -1.01 7.01 4.98
N LYS A 39 0.19 6.86 5.55
CA LYS A 39 1.29 7.84 5.43
C LYS A 39 1.74 8.01 3.98
N TYR A 40 1.79 6.92 3.21
CA TYR A 40 2.03 6.97 1.77
C TYR A 40 1.01 7.87 1.06
N TYR A 41 -0.29 7.66 1.26
CA TYR A 41 -1.33 8.51 0.64
C TYR A 41 -1.28 9.95 1.15
N ALA A 42 -1.02 10.15 2.44
CA ALA A 42 -0.89 11.47 3.04
C ALA A 42 0.29 12.27 2.46
N HIS A 43 1.41 11.60 2.14
CA HIS A 43 2.55 12.21 1.45
C HIS A 43 2.14 12.83 0.11
N TYR A 44 1.24 12.17 -0.63
CA TYR A 44 0.69 12.69 -1.89
C TYR A 44 -0.50 13.64 -1.71
N GLY A 45 -0.78 14.10 -0.47
CA GLY A 45 -1.83 15.07 -0.17
C GLY A 45 -3.23 14.49 0.03
N HIS A 46 -3.36 13.15 0.10
CA HIS A 46 -4.64 12.47 0.32
C HIS A 46 -4.77 12.05 1.79
N LYS A 47 -5.44 12.87 2.60
CA LYS A 47 -5.50 12.78 4.07
C LYS A 47 -6.92 12.51 4.61
N ASP A 48 -7.90 12.28 3.74
CA ASP A 48 -9.29 11.91 4.11
C ASP A 48 -9.48 10.41 3.83
N PHE A 49 -9.52 9.62 4.89
CA PHE A 49 -9.53 8.16 4.85
C PHE A 49 -10.89 7.61 5.26
N ILE A 50 -11.33 6.55 4.58
CA ILE A 50 -12.49 5.74 4.94
C ILE A 50 -12.01 4.31 5.17
N LEU A 51 -12.04 3.86 6.43
CA LEU A 51 -11.61 2.52 6.82
C LEU A 51 -12.81 1.57 6.80
N CYS A 52 -12.80 0.61 5.87
CA CYS A 52 -13.79 -0.46 5.78
C CYS A 52 -13.45 -1.55 6.80
N LEU A 53 -14.10 -1.50 7.96
CA LEU A 53 -13.81 -2.39 9.08
C LEU A 53 -14.60 -3.70 9.03
N GLY A 54 -14.05 -4.71 9.67
CA GLY A 54 -14.66 -6.04 9.84
C GLY A 54 -14.08 -6.72 11.07
N TYR A 55 -13.31 -7.80 10.87
CA TYR A 55 -12.70 -8.56 11.96
C TYR A 55 -11.83 -7.67 12.85
N LYS A 56 -12.05 -7.73 14.16
CA LYS A 56 -11.35 -6.94 15.19
C LYS A 56 -11.32 -5.42 14.91
N ALA A 57 -12.43 -4.89 14.44
CA ALA A 57 -12.60 -3.45 14.19
C ALA A 57 -12.28 -2.58 15.40
N ASP A 58 -12.55 -3.07 16.60
CA ASP A 58 -12.26 -2.40 17.87
C ASP A 58 -10.77 -2.13 18.09
N VAL A 59 -9.89 -3.03 17.67
CA VAL A 59 -8.43 -2.88 17.76
C VAL A 59 -7.96 -1.70 16.90
N ILE A 60 -8.46 -1.60 15.65
CA ILE A 60 -8.12 -0.50 14.75
C ILE A 60 -8.66 0.82 15.29
N LYS A 61 -9.94 0.85 15.73
CA LYS A 61 -10.56 2.04 16.34
C LYS A 61 -9.80 2.50 17.57
N LYS A 62 -9.42 1.57 18.46
CA LYS A 62 -8.68 1.85 19.69
C LYS A 62 -7.30 2.44 19.40
N TYR A 63 -6.60 1.93 18.40
CA TYR A 63 -5.28 2.43 18.00
C TYR A 63 -5.35 3.90 17.59
N PHE A 64 -6.22 4.28 16.66
CA PHE A 64 -6.32 5.66 16.19
C PHE A 64 -6.92 6.61 17.25
N ARG A 65 -7.86 6.12 18.07
CA ARG A 65 -8.42 6.92 19.16
C ARG A 65 -7.40 7.26 20.25
N ASN A 66 -6.45 6.37 20.49
CA ASN A 66 -5.40 6.52 21.51
C ASN A 66 -4.03 6.69 20.84
N TYR A 67 -4.00 7.33 19.66
CA TYR A 67 -2.77 7.51 18.90
C TYR A 67 -1.75 8.29 19.71
N ASP A 68 -0.56 7.72 19.87
CA ASP A 68 0.56 8.35 20.55
C ASP A 68 1.58 8.86 19.53
N GLU A 69 1.64 10.17 19.38
CA GLU A 69 2.59 10.86 18.47
C GLU A 69 4.04 10.65 18.93
N CYS A 70 4.30 10.49 20.24
CA CYS A 70 5.65 10.33 20.77
C CYS A 70 6.34 9.03 20.37
N VAL A 71 5.59 8.04 19.87
CA VAL A 71 6.15 6.76 19.41
C VAL A 71 7.05 6.92 18.18
N SER A 72 6.76 7.88 17.33
CA SER A 72 7.45 8.07 16.03
C SER A 72 7.91 9.49 15.76
N ASN A 73 7.64 10.42 16.66
CA ASN A 73 8.02 11.82 16.50
C ASN A 73 8.94 12.27 17.64
N ASP A 74 9.87 13.15 17.33
CA ASP A 74 10.69 13.80 18.33
C ASP A 74 9.87 14.82 19.12
N PHE A 75 10.16 14.96 20.40
CA PHE A 75 9.46 15.88 21.29
C PHE A 75 10.38 16.42 22.39
N VAL A 76 10.01 17.56 22.94
CA VAL A 76 10.64 18.17 24.12
C VAL A 76 9.77 17.93 25.35
N LEU A 77 10.36 17.40 26.40
CA LEU A 77 9.72 17.24 27.70
C LEU A 77 10.30 18.23 28.69
N SER A 78 9.47 19.06 29.32
CA SER A 78 9.90 20.10 30.26
C SER A 78 9.02 20.15 31.52
N GLY A 79 9.40 20.98 32.51
CA GLY A 79 8.64 21.16 33.72
C GLY A 79 8.49 19.87 34.56
N GLY A 80 9.48 18.95 34.51
CA GLY A 80 9.39 17.66 35.23
C GLY A 80 8.31 16.75 34.65
N GLY A 81 8.14 16.75 33.32
CA GLY A 81 7.18 15.92 32.59
C GLY A 81 5.77 16.55 32.46
N ARG A 82 5.59 17.80 32.85
CA ARG A 82 4.29 18.47 32.81
C ARG A 82 3.95 19.07 31.45
N THR A 83 4.97 19.39 30.66
CA THR A 83 4.79 20.01 29.33
C THR A 83 5.50 19.14 28.29
N LEU A 84 4.74 18.74 27.27
CA LEU A 84 5.22 18.00 26.12
C LEU A 84 5.00 18.86 24.87
N GLU A 85 6.04 19.05 24.08
CA GLU A 85 6.02 19.78 22.82
C GLU A 85 6.51 18.86 21.71
N LEU A 86 5.63 18.52 20.77
CA LEU A 86 5.98 17.74 19.59
C LEU A 86 6.77 18.61 18.61
N LEU A 87 7.93 18.10 18.13
CA LEU A 87 8.72 18.77 17.09
C LEU A 87 8.21 18.43 15.68
N SER A 88 7.48 17.33 15.54
CA SER A 88 6.77 16.93 14.32
C SER A 88 5.49 16.18 14.69
N SER A 89 4.62 15.97 13.72
CA SER A 89 3.35 15.28 13.92
C SER A 89 3.02 14.41 12.71
N ASP A 90 2.39 13.28 12.94
CA ASP A 90 2.07 12.29 11.90
C ASP A 90 0.68 12.46 11.33
N ILE A 91 -0.34 12.46 12.21
CA ILE A 91 -1.74 12.30 11.79
C ILE A 91 -2.66 13.47 12.15
N HIS A 92 -2.11 14.58 12.65
CA HIS A 92 -2.89 15.72 13.18
C HIS A 92 -3.87 16.32 12.15
N ASP A 93 -3.57 16.22 10.86
CA ASP A 93 -4.37 16.74 9.77
C ASP A 93 -5.09 15.64 8.96
N TRP A 94 -5.11 14.41 9.49
CA TRP A 94 -5.86 13.32 8.89
C TRP A 94 -7.31 13.34 9.35
N ARG A 95 -8.21 13.11 8.40
CA ARG A 95 -9.60 12.81 8.68
C ARG A 95 -9.85 11.33 8.46
N ILE A 96 -10.34 10.62 9.47
CA ILE A 96 -10.52 9.17 9.40
C ILE A 96 -11.97 8.81 9.71
N THR A 97 -12.66 8.23 8.75
CA THR A 97 -14.01 7.70 8.91
C THR A 97 -13.93 6.19 9.11
N PHE A 98 -14.50 5.70 10.20
CA PHE A 98 -14.53 4.28 10.55
C PHE A 98 -15.91 3.71 10.21
N VAL A 99 -16.00 2.81 9.22
CA VAL A 99 -17.26 2.22 8.78
C VAL A 99 -17.22 0.72 9.06
N ASP A 100 -18.17 0.21 9.82
CA ASP A 100 -18.36 -1.23 9.94
C ASP A 100 -19.04 -1.75 8.69
N THR A 101 -18.30 -2.53 7.91
CA THR A 101 -18.75 -3.06 6.63
C THR A 101 -19.11 -4.55 6.70
N GLY A 102 -19.13 -5.11 7.91
CA GLY A 102 -19.48 -6.51 8.17
C GLY A 102 -18.26 -7.44 8.22
N LEU A 103 -18.40 -8.48 9.04
CA LEU A 103 -17.33 -9.44 9.31
C LEU A 103 -16.96 -10.29 8.09
N THR A 104 -17.96 -10.76 7.35
CA THR A 104 -17.83 -11.72 6.24
C THR A 104 -17.87 -11.06 4.86
N SER A 105 -17.99 -9.74 4.79
CA SER A 105 -18.06 -9.00 3.52
C SER A 105 -16.77 -9.16 2.72
N ASN A 106 -16.91 -9.39 1.42
CA ASN A 106 -15.82 -9.32 0.45
C ASN A 106 -15.45 -7.86 0.11
N ILE A 107 -14.45 -7.65 -0.73
CA ILE A 107 -13.96 -6.30 -1.07
C ILE A 107 -15.02 -5.47 -1.79
N GLY A 108 -15.77 -6.06 -2.72
CA GLY A 108 -16.84 -5.36 -3.42
C GLY A 108 -17.96 -4.93 -2.49
N GLN A 109 -18.40 -5.80 -1.60
CA GLN A 109 -19.41 -5.48 -0.59
C GLN A 109 -18.94 -4.36 0.36
N ARG A 110 -17.67 -4.36 0.77
CA ARG A 110 -17.09 -3.28 1.59
C ARG A 110 -17.07 -1.96 0.86
N LEU A 111 -16.67 -1.97 -0.41
CA LEU A 111 -16.68 -0.77 -1.25
C LEU A 111 -18.12 -0.24 -1.42
N LYS A 112 -19.08 -1.12 -1.67
CA LYS A 112 -20.50 -0.74 -1.80
C LYS A 112 -21.07 -0.15 -0.51
N ALA A 113 -20.68 -0.68 0.66
CA ALA A 113 -21.12 -0.18 1.96
C ALA A 113 -20.65 1.25 2.26
N VAL A 114 -19.54 1.69 1.68
CA VAL A 114 -19.01 3.06 1.88
C VAL A 114 -19.39 4.04 0.78
N GLU A 115 -20.16 3.65 -0.21
CA GLU A 115 -20.70 4.53 -1.28
C GLU A 115 -21.34 5.81 -0.73
N PRO A 116 -22.15 5.80 0.37
CA PRO A 116 -22.73 7.01 0.94
C PRO A 116 -21.71 8.05 1.41
N HIS A 117 -20.49 7.62 1.76
CA HIS A 117 -19.39 8.50 2.20
C HIS A 117 -18.59 9.10 1.04
N LEU A 118 -18.90 8.71 -0.22
CA LEU A 118 -18.22 9.12 -1.44
C LEU A 118 -19.07 10.00 -2.36
N GLN A 119 -20.22 10.50 -1.87
CA GLN A 119 -21.19 11.24 -2.71
C GLN A 119 -20.58 12.52 -3.29
N ASP A 120 -19.65 13.17 -2.59
CA ASP A 120 -19.00 14.41 -3.00
C ASP A 120 -17.72 14.17 -3.84
N GLU A 121 -17.37 12.90 -4.10
CA GLU A 121 -16.19 12.55 -4.86
C GLU A 121 -16.56 12.09 -6.27
N GLU A 122 -16.04 12.74 -7.30
CA GLU A 122 -16.10 12.22 -8.69
C GLU A 122 -15.11 11.05 -8.85
N VAL A 123 -13.92 11.21 -8.28
CA VAL A 123 -12.82 10.24 -8.28
C VAL A 123 -12.34 10.03 -6.87
N PHE A 124 -12.13 8.79 -6.50
CA PHE A 124 -11.57 8.40 -5.20
C PHE A 124 -10.49 7.33 -5.36
N LEU A 125 -9.70 7.17 -4.32
CA LEU A 125 -8.66 6.15 -4.23
C LEU A 125 -9.15 4.99 -3.37
N ALA A 126 -8.68 3.77 -3.67
CA ALA A 126 -8.94 2.62 -2.82
C ALA A 126 -7.71 1.71 -2.76
N ASN A 127 -7.51 1.00 -1.65
CA ASN A 127 -6.40 0.05 -1.54
C ASN A 127 -6.66 -1.03 -0.48
N TYR A 128 -5.91 -2.11 -0.62
CA TYR A 128 -5.67 -3.06 0.45
C TYR A 128 -4.78 -2.43 1.53
N THR A 129 -4.82 -2.96 2.75
CA THR A 129 -4.06 -2.45 3.90
C THR A 129 -2.83 -3.28 4.23
N ASP A 130 -2.47 -4.19 3.36
CA ASP A 130 -1.38 -5.14 3.51
C ASP A 130 -0.31 -5.04 2.42
N GLY A 131 -0.48 -4.10 1.47
CA GLY A 131 0.45 -3.84 0.37
C GLY A 131 1.19 -2.52 0.53
N LEU A 132 2.51 -2.55 0.41
CA LEU A 132 3.41 -1.39 0.42
C LEU A 132 4.11 -1.23 -0.92
N SER A 133 4.29 0.01 -1.38
CA SER A 133 4.90 0.30 -2.68
C SER A 133 5.52 1.70 -2.71
N ASP A 134 6.46 1.88 -3.64
CA ASP A 134 7.03 3.18 -4.01
C ASP A 134 6.41 3.76 -5.29
N VAL A 135 5.23 3.28 -5.70
CA VAL A 135 4.57 3.78 -6.91
C VAL A 135 4.34 5.29 -6.84
N ASP A 136 4.64 5.99 -7.93
CA ASP A 136 4.32 7.43 -8.05
C ASP A 136 2.80 7.60 -8.22
N LEU A 137 2.14 7.98 -7.12
CA LEU A 137 0.69 8.17 -7.10
C LEU A 137 0.25 9.34 -8.00
N HIS A 138 1.06 10.41 -8.12
CA HIS A 138 0.76 11.51 -9.02
C HIS A 138 0.74 11.05 -10.48
N ALA A 139 1.72 10.25 -10.90
CA ALA A 139 1.78 9.68 -12.24
C ALA A 139 0.60 8.74 -12.52
N LEU A 140 0.26 7.88 -11.55
CA LEU A 140 -0.90 6.97 -11.63
C LEU A 140 -2.20 7.75 -11.81
N VAL A 141 -2.48 8.72 -10.94
CA VAL A 141 -3.69 9.55 -10.97
C VAL A 141 -3.77 10.37 -12.26
N LYS A 142 -2.66 11.00 -12.67
CA LYS A 142 -2.58 11.77 -13.92
C LYS A 142 -2.94 10.91 -15.13
N LYS A 143 -2.35 9.72 -15.23
CA LYS A 143 -2.65 8.76 -16.32
C LYS A 143 -4.13 8.37 -16.33
N PHE A 144 -4.69 8.08 -15.15
CA PHE A 144 -6.09 7.74 -15.01
C PHE A 144 -7.02 8.86 -15.49
N LEU A 145 -6.81 10.08 -15.00
CA LEU A 145 -7.65 11.24 -15.37
C LEU A 145 -7.61 11.51 -16.87
N GLN A 146 -6.45 11.39 -17.51
CA GLN A 146 -6.27 11.56 -18.95
C GLN A 146 -7.00 10.47 -19.77
N SER A 147 -7.09 9.26 -19.23
CA SER A 147 -7.69 8.11 -19.94
C SER A 147 -9.20 8.19 -20.05
N LYS A 148 -9.89 8.97 -19.19
CA LYS A 148 -11.34 9.03 -19.04
C LYS A 148 -12.01 7.67 -18.75
N LYS A 149 -11.23 6.68 -18.28
CA LYS A 149 -11.74 5.37 -17.88
C LYS A 149 -12.37 5.40 -16.49
N LEU A 150 -13.12 4.34 -16.14
CA LEU A 150 -13.83 4.27 -14.86
C LEU A 150 -12.99 3.71 -13.72
N ALA A 151 -12.04 2.83 -14.02
CA ALA A 151 -11.18 2.23 -13.02
C ALA A 151 -9.75 2.05 -13.54
N CYS A 152 -8.79 2.19 -12.63
CA CYS A 152 -7.39 1.86 -12.83
C CYS A 152 -6.85 1.17 -11.58
N PHE A 153 -5.92 0.25 -11.75
CA PHE A 153 -5.18 -0.39 -10.67
C PHE A 153 -3.71 -0.54 -11.06
N VAL A 154 -2.86 -0.71 -10.04
CA VAL A 154 -1.43 -0.98 -10.25
C VAL A 154 -1.23 -2.47 -10.54
N SER A 155 -0.52 -2.78 -11.61
CA SER A 155 -0.09 -4.14 -11.91
C SER A 155 1.41 -4.30 -11.73
N VAL A 156 1.81 -5.35 -11.02
CA VAL A 156 3.20 -5.61 -10.62
C VAL A 156 3.66 -6.98 -11.09
N LYS A 157 4.98 -7.15 -11.21
CA LYS A 157 5.55 -8.48 -11.47
C LYS A 157 5.44 -9.36 -10.23
N PRO A 158 4.99 -10.62 -10.35
CA PRO A 158 4.96 -11.52 -9.21
C PRO A 158 6.38 -11.80 -8.71
N LYS A 159 6.57 -11.78 -7.38
CA LYS A 159 7.87 -12.11 -6.73
C LYS A 159 8.04 -13.60 -6.42
N ALA A 160 7.08 -14.44 -6.84
CA ALA A 160 7.12 -15.87 -6.55
C ALA A 160 8.27 -16.57 -7.30
N SER A 161 8.80 -17.63 -6.68
CA SER A 161 9.88 -18.49 -7.26
C SER A 161 9.34 -19.65 -8.10
N PHE A 162 8.12 -19.49 -8.66
CA PHE A 162 7.50 -20.54 -9.48
C PHE A 162 7.97 -20.49 -10.92
N HIS A 163 7.92 -21.66 -11.56
CA HIS A 163 8.10 -21.80 -13.01
C HIS A 163 6.73 -22.04 -13.66
N MET A 164 6.43 -21.26 -14.67
CA MET A 164 5.26 -21.49 -15.53
C MET A 164 5.61 -22.57 -16.55
N ILE A 165 4.67 -23.48 -16.75
CA ILE A 165 4.80 -24.57 -17.70
C ILE A 165 3.73 -24.37 -18.78
N THR A 166 4.14 -24.40 -20.05
CA THR A 166 3.22 -24.49 -21.18
C THR A 166 3.30 -25.89 -21.75
N ALA A 167 2.16 -26.59 -21.86
CA ALA A 167 2.06 -27.90 -22.46
C ALA A 167 0.98 -27.91 -23.55
N ASP A 168 1.07 -28.86 -24.49
CA ASP A 168 0.01 -29.10 -25.48
C ASP A 168 -1.15 -29.96 -24.87
N GLY A 169 -2.14 -30.26 -25.73
CA GLY A 169 -3.29 -31.07 -25.36
C GLY A 169 -2.97 -32.51 -24.92
N ASP A 170 -1.82 -33.01 -25.27
CA ASP A 170 -1.30 -34.35 -24.91
C ASP A 170 -0.40 -34.32 -23.68
N GLY A 171 -0.19 -33.12 -23.08
CA GLY A 171 0.63 -32.95 -21.90
C GLY A 171 2.14 -32.81 -22.18
N ILE A 172 2.56 -32.71 -23.45
CA ILE A 172 3.96 -32.51 -23.79
C ILE A 172 4.36 -31.08 -23.49
N VAL A 173 5.37 -30.91 -22.63
CA VAL A 173 5.86 -29.59 -22.18
C VAL A 173 6.57 -28.88 -23.35
N LYS A 174 6.14 -27.67 -23.65
CA LYS A 174 6.70 -26.80 -24.72
C LYS A 174 7.66 -25.75 -24.17
N SER A 175 7.40 -25.24 -22.94
CA SER A 175 8.31 -24.31 -22.25
C SER A 175 8.22 -24.43 -20.75
N ILE A 176 9.31 -24.08 -20.06
CA ILE A 176 9.38 -23.86 -18.62
C ILE A 176 10.10 -22.52 -18.41
N ASP A 177 9.36 -21.53 -17.93
CA ASP A 177 9.87 -20.18 -17.74
C ASP A 177 9.68 -19.73 -16.30
N HIS A 178 10.68 -19.07 -15.73
CA HIS A 178 10.50 -18.44 -14.42
C HIS A 178 9.39 -17.38 -14.52
N ILE A 179 8.45 -17.35 -13.56
CA ILE A 179 7.26 -16.48 -13.60
C ILE A 179 7.60 -15.00 -13.81
N THR A 180 8.74 -14.54 -13.29
CA THR A 180 9.22 -13.16 -13.50
C THR A 180 9.62 -12.84 -14.94
N LYS A 181 9.88 -13.87 -15.77
CA LYS A 181 10.24 -13.73 -17.19
C LYS A 181 9.06 -13.94 -18.12
N SER A 182 7.92 -14.41 -17.62
CA SER A 182 6.73 -14.73 -18.42
C SER A 182 5.98 -13.51 -18.94
N GLY A 183 6.32 -12.30 -18.49
CA GLY A 183 5.54 -11.09 -18.77
C GLY A 183 4.24 -10.99 -17.95
N ALA A 184 3.92 -12.01 -17.14
CA ALA A 184 2.73 -12.00 -16.28
C ALA A 184 2.82 -10.88 -15.26
N ARG A 185 1.66 -10.25 -14.98
CA ARG A 185 1.50 -9.27 -13.94
C ARG A 185 0.33 -9.66 -13.06
N ILE A 186 0.38 -9.28 -11.80
CA ILE A 186 -0.68 -9.50 -10.81
C ILE A 186 -1.27 -8.15 -10.38
N ASN A 187 -2.48 -8.18 -9.83
CA ASN A 187 -3.10 -7.02 -9.21
C ASN A 187 -2.32 -6.62 -7.96
N GLY A 188 -1.76 -5.42 -7.97
CA GLY A 188 -1.01 -4.82 -6.86
C GLY A 188 -1.81 -3.84 -6.01
N GLY A 189 -3.14 -3.72 -6.23
CA GLY A 189 -3.96 -2.72 -5.53
C GLY A 189 -3.79 -1.31 -6.08
N PHE A 190 -3.77 -0.32 -5.21
CA PHE A 190 -3.62 1.11 -5.54
C PHE A 190 -4.63 1.54 -6.61
N PHE A 191 -5.91 1.33 -6.29
CA PHE A 191 -7.00 1.63 -7.21
C PHE A 191 -7.26 3.14 -7.31
N VAL A 192 -7.53 3.61 -8.52
CA VAL A 192 -8.12 4.93 -8.81
C VAL A 192 -9.45 4.68 -9.50
N LEU A 193 -10.53 5.12 -8.90
CA LEU A 193 -11.88 4.75 -9.29
C LEU A 193 -12.75 6.01 -9.47
N ARG A 194 -13.55 6.04 -10.55
CA ARG A 194 -14.67 6.99 -10.63
C ARG A 194 -15.87 6.44 -9.87
N ARG A 195 -16.66 7.35 -9.30
CA ARG A 195 -17.89 6.96 -8.58
C ARG A 195 -18.85 6.15 -9.43
N GLU A 196 -18.83 6.33 -10.74
CA GLU A 196 -19.65 5.54 -11.67
C GLU A 196 -19.38 4.02 -11.63
N ILE A 197 -18.29 3.57 -10.99
CA ILE A 197 -18.01 2.13 -10.79
C ILE A 197 -19.16 1.43 -10.07
N PHE A 198 -19.87 2.13 -9.17
CA PHE A 198 -21.00 1.57 -8.43
C PHE A 198 -22.17 1.14 -9.33
N LYS A 199 -22.26 1.65 -10.57
CA LYS A 199 -23.23 1.19 -11.58
C LYS A 199 -22.87 -0.17 -12.18
N TYR A 200 -21.64 -0.62 -12.00
CA TYR A 200 -21.12 -1.91 -12.47
C TYR A 200 -21.04 -2.95 -11.34
N MET A 201 -21.53 -2.59 -10.14
CA MET A 201 -21.47 -3.45 -8.95
C MET A 201 -22.87 -3.89 -8.56
N GLU A 202 -23.06 -5.19 -8.44
CA GLU A 202 -24.27 -5.84 -7.95
C GLU A 202 -24.09 -6.36 -6.51
N ALA A 203 -25.17 -6.79 -5.89
CA ALA A 203 -25.11 -7.34 -4.54
C ALA A 203 -24.32 -8.65 -4.51
N GLY A 204 -23.30 -8.72 -3.63
CA GLY A 204 -22.47 -9.91 -3.46
C GLY A 204 -21.22 -9.98 -4.34
N ASP A 205 -21.08 -9.10 -5.32
CA ASP A 205 -19.90 -9.06 -6.21
C ASP A 205 -18.59 -8.93 -5.46
N GLU A 206 -17.55 -9.60 -5.95
CA GLU A 206 -16.15 -9.34 -5.58
C GLU A 206 -15.56 -8.30 -6.55
N LEU A 207 -14.97 -7.22 -6.02
CA LEU A 207 -14.55 -6.05 -6.82
C LEU A 207 -13.72 -6.42 -8.05
N VAL A 208 -12.72 -7.27 -7.88
CA VAL A 208 -11.76 -7.61 -8.95
C VAL A 208 -12.23 -8.76 -9.85
N GLU A 209 -13.40 -9.30 -9.61
CA GLU A 209 -14.01 -10.34 -10.43
C GLU A 209 -15.16 -9.80 -11.29
N GLU A 210 -16.39 -9.79 -10.78
CA GLU A 210 -17.56 -9.45 -11.58
C GLU A 210 -17.56 -8.00 -12.07
N PRO A 211 -17.36 -6.98 -11.23
CA PRO A 211 -17.29 -5.58 -11.67
C PRO A 211 -16.16 -5.35 -12.67
N PHE A 212 -14.97 -5.91 -12.42
CA PHE A 212 -13.87 -5.73 -13.35
C PHE A 212 -14.09 -6.46 -14.68
N ARG A 213 -14.74 -7.63 -14.71
CA ARG A 213 -15.15 -8.27 -15.96
C ARG A 213 -16.11 -7.39 -16.76
N ARG A 214 -17.12 -6.77 -16.11
CA ARG A 214 -18.04 -5.83 -16.77
C ARG A 214 -17.30 -4.61 -17.32
N LEU A 215 -16.33 -4.05 -16.55
CA LEU A 215 -15.51 -2.93 -17.00
C LEU A 215 -14.57 -3.31 -18.15
N ILE A 216 -14.01 -4.52 -18.16
CA ILE A 216 -13.20 -5.03 -19.27
C ILE A 216 -14.06 -5.11 -20.54
N ALA A 217 -15.25 -5.71 -20.47
CA ALA A 217 -16.18 -5.82 -21.59
C ALA A 217 -16.57 -4.44 -22.14
N ALA A 218 -16.70 -3.43 -21.26
CA ALA A 218 -16.99 -2.04 -21.64
C ALA A 218 -15.73 -1.24 -22.05
N GLY A 219 -14.54 -1.80 -22.00
CA GLY A 219 -13.29 -1.10 -22.26
C GLY A 219 -12.99 0.02 -21.25
N GLN A 220 -13.44 -0.10 -19.99
CA GLN A 220 -13.40 0.92 -18.96
C GLN A 220 -12.38 0.65 -17.82
N LEU A 221 -11.61 -0.43 -17.93
CA LEU A 221 -10.58 -0.78 -16.95
C LEU A 221 -9.19 -0.51 -17.51
N LEU A 222 -8.34 0.16 -16.70
CA LEU A 222 -6.94 0.46 -16.99
C LEU A 222 -6.02 -0.28 -16.04
N SER A 223 -4.84 -0.64 -16.53
CA SER A 223 -3.73 -1.09 -15.71
C SER A 223 -2.56 -0.11 -15.80
N HIS A 224 -1.97 0.20 -14.64
CA HIS A 224 -0.73 0.95 -14.53
C HIS A 224 0.40 -0.01 -14.16
N ALA A 225 1.29 -0.30 -15.11
CA ALA A 225 2.43 -1.16 -14.87
C ALA A 225 3.45 -0.47 -13.96
N HIS A 226 3.82 -1.14 -12.86
CA HIS A 226 4.84 -0.69 -11.93
C HIS A 226 5.94 -1.74 -11.82
N ASP A 227 7.19 -1.32 -12.03
CA ASP A 227 8.39 -2.18 -11.99
C ASP A 227 9.31 -1.85 -10.80
N GLY A 228 8.92 -0.91 -9.94
CA GLY A 228 9.61 -0.54 -8.70
C GLY A 228 9.30 -1.49 -7.54
N PHE A 229 9.40 -0.97 -6.33
CA PHE A 229 9.12 -1.75 -5.14
C PHE A 229 7.61 -1.96 -4.95
N TRP A 230 7.23 -3.20 -4.74
CA TRP A 230 5.92 -3.59 -4.24
C TRP A 230 6.05 -4.87 -3.42
N ALA A 231 5.40 -4.92 -2.27
CA ALA A 231 5.32 -6.09 -1.42
C ALA A 231 3.97 -6.15 -0.71
N CYS A 232 3.41 -7.34 -0.57
CA CYS A 232 2.28 -7.61 0.31
C CYS A 232 2.76 -8.40 1.53
N MET A 233 2.02 -8.31 2.61
CA MET A 233 2.29 -9.02 3.86
C MET A 233 1.23 -10.09 4.08
N ASP A 234 1.32 -11.20 3.35
CA ASP A 234 0.38 -12.32 3.47
C ASP A 234 0.86 -13.43 4.42
N THR A 235 2.17 -13.52 4.63
CA THR A 235 2.84 -14.56 5.40
C THR A 235 3.80 -13.97 6.42
N LEU A 236 4.18 -14.77 7.44
CA LEU A 236 5.21 -14.38 8.41
C LEU A 236 6.55 -14.08 7.75
N LYS A 237 6.89 -14.80 6.68
CA LYS A 237 8.12 -14.55 5.91
C LYS A 237 8.10 -13.17 5.28
N GLU A 238 7.01 -12.79 4.63
CA GLU A 238 6.86 -11.47 4.01
C GLU A 238 6.87 -10.35 5.05
N MET A 239 6.27 -10.58 6.23
CA MET A 239 6.37 -9.66 7.36
C MET A 239 7.82 -9.47 7.80
N GLN A 240 8.60 -10.54 7.97
CA GLN A 240 10.01 -10.47 8.33
C GLN A 240 10.84 -9.75 7.27
N GLU A 241 10.58 -9.99 5.99
CA GLU A 241 11.24 -9.29 4.89
C GLU A 241 11.00 -7.77 4.94
N LEU A 242 9.77 -7.34 5.24
CA LEU A 242 9.44 -5.92 5.41
C LEU A 242 10.09 -5.32 6.65
N GLU A 243 10.09 -6.04 7.78
CA GLU A 243 10.76 -5.63 9.01
C GLU A 243 12.28 -5.50 8.82
N ASP A 244 12.90 -6.43 8.10
CA ASP A 244 14.32 -6.38 7.75
C ASP A 244 14.67 -5.16 6.89
N LEU A 245 13.82 -4.82 5.91
CA LEU A 245 14.00 -3.62 5.09
C LEU A 245 13.89 -2.35 5.94
N TYR A 246 12.90 -2.31 6.83
CA TYR A 246 12.69 -1.18 7.74
C TYR A 246 13.87 -0.99 8.69
N SER A 247 14.30 -2.05 9.39
CA SER A 247 15.35 -1.99 10.39
C SER A 247 16.73 -1.63 9.82
N ARG A 248 16.97 -1.94 8.53
CA ARG A 248 18.17 -1.54 7.79
C ARG A 248 18.10 -0.12 7.21
N GLY A 249 17.03 0.61 7.45
CA GLY A 249 16.82 1.94 6.85
C GLY A 249 16.63 1.94 5.33
N ASN A 250 16.31 0.77 4.75
CA ASN A 250 16.11 0.60 3.31
C ASN A 250 14.64 0.21 3.02
N ALA A 251 13.71 1.06 3.41
CA ALA A 251 12.28 0.88 3.26
C ALA A 251 11.75 1.72 2.06
N PRO A 252 11.71 1.17 0.83
CA PRO A 252 11.42 1.95 -0.37
C PRO A 252 10.02 2.57 -0.37
N TRP A 253 9.07 1.98 0.34
CA TRP A 253 7.69 2.50 0.48
C TRP A 253 7.60 3.77 1.32
N MET A 254 8.66 4.12 2.09
CA MET A 254 8.69 5.33 2.90
C MET A 254 9.08 6.54 2.05
N VAL A 255 8.31 6.79 1.00
CA VAL A 255 8.55 7.87 0.02
C VAL A 255 8.58 9.27 0.64
N TRP A 256 7.98 9.43 1.83
CA TRP A 256 7.98 10.69 2.59
C TRP A 256 9.32 11.04 3.25
N ASN A 257 10.28 10.10 3.33
CA ASN A 257 11.61 10.36 3.89
C ASN A 257 12.57 11.01 2.87
N GLY A 258 12.11 11.30 1.65
CA GLY A 258 12.93 11.87 0.58
C GLY A 258 14.10 10.95 0.24
N HIS A 259 13.91 9.93 -0.58
CA HIS A 259 15.03 9.20 -1.16
C HIS A 259 15.76 10.15 -2.11
N SER A 260 16.84 10.77 -1.60
CA SER A 260 17.85 11.39 -2.43
C SER A 260 18.46 10.31 -3.30
N THR A 261 17.95 10.14 -4.52
CA THR A 261 18.64 9.40 -5.58
C THR A 261 19.81 10.24 -6.09
N GLU A 262 20.68 10.70 -5.21
CA GLU A 262 22.02 11.12 -5.57
C GLU A 262 22.91 9.89 -5.49
N LYS A 263 23.10 9.25 -6.63
CA LYS A 263 24.27 8.43 -6.86
C LYS A 263 25.49 9.33 -6.66
N SER A 264 26.13 9.24 -5.49
CA SER A 264 27.43 9.85 -5.27
C SER A 264 28.45 9.15 -6.17
N SER A 265 28.64 9.70 -7.36
CA SER A 265 29.79 9.45 -8.21
C SER A 265 30.71 10.66 -8.11
N THR A 266 31.51 10.72 -7.08
CA THR A 266 32.79 11.44 -7.09
C THR A 266 33.59 11.01 -5.86
N ALA A 267 34.44 10.01 -6.05
CA ALA A 267 35.55 9.80 -5.14
C ALA A 267 36.54 10.95 -5.32
N PRO A 268 36.99 11.65 -4.27
CA PRO A 268 38.04 12.65 -4.42
C PRO A 268 39.36 11.93 -4.65
N THR A 269 39.98 12.21 -5.78
CA THR A 269 41.36 11.84 -6.11
C THR A 269 42.30 12.53 -5.12
N VAL A 270 42.89 11.78 -4.21
CA VAL A 270 43.94 12.27 -3.33
C VAL A 270 45.25 12.36 -4.12
N ASN A 271 45.64 13.56 -4.54
CA ASN A 271 46.95 13.86 -5.06
C ASN A 271 47.98 13.74 -3.90
N ARG A 272 48.77 12.69 -3.87
CA ARG A 272 50.00 12.65 -3.07
C ARG A 272 51.00 13.60 -3.67
N ARG A 273 51.28 14.73 -2.99
CA ARG A 273 52.45 15.57 -3.25
C ARG A 273 53.70 14.84 -2.73
N GLU A 274 54.60 14.55 -3.64
CA GLU A 274 55.96 14.12 -3.34
C GLU A 274 56.70 15.22 -2.58
N SER A 275 57.31 14.86 -1.46
CA SER A 275 58.23 15.73 -0.72
C SER A 275 59.65 15.64 -1.34
N PRO A 276 60.38 16.74 -1.55
CA PRO A 276 61.72 16.70 -2.13
C PRO A 276 62.74 16.20 -1.09
N ARG A 277 63.58 15.26 -1.50
CA ARG A 277 64.76 14.87 -0.78
C ARG A 277 65.74 16.02 -0.67
N ARG A 278 66.20 16.33 0.54
CA ARG A 278 67.39 17.13 0.79
C ARG A 278 68.60 16.23 0.92
N SER A 279 69.64 16.64 0.21
CA SER A 279 71.01 16.16 0.22
C SER A 279 71.68 16.31 1.58
#